data_e3219836796310c8729ad6381fbb8a85
#
_entry.id   e3219836796310c8729ad6381fbb8a85
#
_cell.length_a   1.000
_cell.length_b   1.000
_cell.length_c   1.000
_cell.angle_alpha   90.00
_cell.angle_beta   90.00
_cell.angle_gamma   90.00
#
_symmetry.space_group_name_H-M   'P 1'
#
loop_
_entity.id
_entity.type
_entity.pdbx_description
1 polymer ?
#
loop_
_entity_poly.entity_id
_entity_poly.type
_entity_poly.pdbx_seq_one_letter_code
_entity_poly.pdbx_strand_id
1 'polypeptide(L)'
;MRLGPWGEEIAARCLELKGFEIVERNFRCRYGEIDIIAKNAEFLVFAEVKLRKSAKFGAAREFVDKRKQEKLRASAALWLEEHETELQPRFDVVEIYAPEGLRTKCPAVRLLEGAFD
;
A
#
# COMPACT_ATOMS: atom_id res chain seq x y z
N MET A 1 17.23 -12.41 1.38
CA MET A 1 16.37 -11.24 1.17
C MET A 1 14.94 -11.56 1.60
N ARG A 2 14.35 -10.66 2.32
CA ARG A 2 12.95 -10.81 2.72
C ARG A 2 12.02 -10.48 1.56
N LEU A 3 10.90 -11.21 1.48
CA LEU A 3 9.89 -10.99 0.45
C LEU A 3 9.21 -9.61 0.60
N GLY A 4 9.02 -9.15 1.85
CA GLY A 4 8.41 -7.85 2.13
C GLY A 4 9.13 -6.66 1.49
N PRO A 5 10.45 -6.46 1.72
CA PRO A 5 11.19 -5.38 1.07
C PRO A 5 11.16 -5.45 -0.46
N TRP A 6 11.22 -6.65 -1.01
CA TRP A 6 11.11 -6.87 -2.45
C TRP A 6 9.75 -6.41 -2.98
N GLY A 7 8.67 -6.81 -2.30
CA GLY A 7 7.32 -6.42 -2.67
C GLY A 7 7.08 -4.93 -2.55
N GLU A 8 7.60 -4.32 -1.48
CA GLU A 8 7.48 -2.87 -1.28
C GLU A 8 8.17 -2.08 -2.36
N GLU A 9 9.32 -2.56 -2.84
CA GLU A 9 10.03 -1.91 -3.94
C GLU A 9 9.21 -1.95 -5.23
N ILE A 10 8.61 -3.10 -5.53
CA ILE A 10 7.74 -3.25 -6.69
C ILE A 10 6.53 -2.33 -6.58
N ALA A 11 5.91 -2.28 -5.39
CA ALA A 11 4.75 -1.43 -5.14
C ALA A 11 5.09 0.05 -5.29
N ALA A 12 6.24 0.48 -4.80
CA ALA A 12 6.69 1.85 -4.92
C ALA A 12 6.87 2.24 -6.39
N ARG A 13 7.48 1.36 -7.18
CA ARG A 13 7.62 1.62 -8.62
C ARG A 13 6.29 1.67 -9.34
N CYS A 14 5.34 0.82 -8.94
CA CYS A 14 3.99 0.85 -9.49
C CYS A 14 3.34 2.21 -9.26
N LEU A 15 3.43 2.72 -8.03
CA LEU A 15 2.88 4.02 -7.69
C LEU A 15 3.58 5.15 -8.45
N GLU A 16 4.90 5.10 -8.57
CA GLU A 16 5.65 6.09 -9.35
C GLU A 16 5.24 6.11 -10.82
N LEU A 17 5.04 4.94 -11.41
CA LEU A 17 4.58 4.82 -12.79
C LEU A 17 3.17 5.37 -12.98
N LYS A 18 2.37 5.40 -11.91
CA LYS A 18 1.03 5.99 -11.91
C LYS A 18 1.06 7.49 -11.63
N GLY A 19 2.24 8.08 -11.49
CA GLY A 19 2.39 9.51 -11.27
C GLY A 19 2.46 9.96 -9.83
N PHE A 20 2.65 9.04 -8.90
CA PHE A 20 2.79 9.38 -7.49
C PHE A 20 4.24 9.57 -7.09
N GLU A 21 4.47 10.50 -6.17
CA GLU A 21 5.76 10.68 -5.52
C GLU A 21 5.72 9.91 -4.19
N ILE A 22 6.72 9.09 -3.91
CA ILE A 22 6.81 8.38 -2.64
C ILE A 22 7.26 9.37 -1.57
N VAL A 23 6.44 9.52 -0.53
CA VAL A 23 6.69 10.44 0.57
C VAL A 23 7.42 9.73 1.70
N GLU A 24 6.96 8.54 2.05
CA GLU A 24 7.53 7.79 3.16
C GLU A 24 7.25 6.30 2.98
N ARG A 25 8.15 5.47 3.49
CA ARG A 25 7.98 4.02 3.51
C ARG A 25 8.06 3.53 4.94
N ASN A 26 7.28 2.49 5.26
CA ASN A 26 7.31 1.82 6.55
C ASN A 26 7.10 2.78 7.71
N PHE A 27 6.06 3.59 7.62
CA PHE A 27 5.66 4.45 8.73
C PHE A 27 5.11 3.58 9.85
N ARG A 28 5.77 3.58 10.99
CA ARG A 28 5.38 2.79 12.16
C ARG A 28 4.94 3.67 13.31
N CYS A 29 3.87 3.27 13.97
CA CYS A 29 3.37 3.98 15.13
C CYS A 29 2.67 3.00 16.08
N ARG A 30 2.15 3.50 17.19
CA ARG A 30 1.47 2.66 18.19
C ARG A 30 0.24 1.92 17.65
N TYR A 31 -0.34 2.37 16.54
CA TYR A 31 -1.53 1.74 15.96
C TYR A 31 -1.20 0.68 14.92
N GLY A 32 0.01 0.70 14.39
CA GLY A 32 0.43 -0.24 13.35
C GLY A 32 1.42 0.38 12.38
N GLU A 33 1.38 -0.07 11.15
CA GLU A 33 2.32 0.32 10.11
C GLU A 33 1.60 0.62 8.81
N ILE A 34 2.10 1.63 8.08
CA ILE A 34 1.68 1.92 6.72
C ILE A 34 2.87 1.64 5.81
N ASP A 35 2.68 0.76 4.83
CA ASP A 35 3.78 0.32 3.98
C ASP A 35 4.35 1.43 3.12
N ILE A 36 3.48 2.21 2.47
CA ILE A 36 3.91 3.31 1.61
C ILE A 36 2.94 4.48 1.74
N ILE A 37 3.49 5.68 1.85
CA ILE A 37 2.72 6.92 1.77
C ILE A 37 3.21 7.64 0.51
N ALA A 38 2.29 7.99 -0.38
CA ALA A 38 2.61 8.61 -1.66
C ALA A 38 1.62 9.73 -1.98
N LYS A 39 1.99 10.62 -2.86
CA LYS A 39 1.12 11.75 -3.21
C LYS A 39 1.21 12.12 -4.69
N ASN A 40 0.16 12.73 -5.19
CA ASN A 40 0.15 13.43 -6.46
C ASN A 40 -0.50 14.81 -6.26
N ALA A 41 -0.95 15.47 -7.32
CA ALA A 41 -1.54 16.79 -7.20
C ALA A 41 -2.88 16.80 -6.46
N GLU A 42 -3.55 15.66 -6.37
CA GLU A 42 -4.91 15.54 -5.84
C GLU A 42 -4.98 14.71 -4.56
N PHE A 43 -4.28 13.58 -4.54
CA PHE A 43 -4.42 12.59 -3.47
C PHE A 43 -3.18 12.39 -2.63
N LEU A 44 -3.40 12.10 -1.34
CA LEU A 44 -2.39 11.57 -0.45
C LEU A 44 -2.78 10.12 -0.18
N VAL A 45 -1.97 9.19 -0.67
CA VAL A 45 -2.28 7.76 -0.66
C VAL A 45 -1.55 7.05 0.47
N PHE A 46 -2.32 6.30 1.25
CA PHE A 46 -1.79 5.38 2.27
C PHE A 46 -1.98 3.98 1.72
N ALA A 47 -0.89 3.35 1.31
CA ALA A 47 -0.94 2.08 0.57
C ALA A 47 -0.49 0.89 1.40
N GLU A 48 -1.28 -0.18 1.34
CA GLU A 48 -0.96 -1.49 1.88
C GLU A 48 -0.47 -2.37 0.76
N VAL A 49 0.64 -3.08 0.97
CA VAL A 49 1.21 -3.99 -0.02
C VAL A 49 0.83 -5.42 0.33
N LYS A 50 0.21 -6.13 -0.60
CA LYS A 50 -0.20 -7.52 -0.43
C LYS A 50 0.49 -8.41 -1.46
N LEU A 51 1.22 -9.39 -0.95
CA LEU A 51 1.89 -10.40 -1.77
C LEU A 51 1.01 -11.64 -1.84
N ARG A 52 0.85 -12.17 -3.04
CA ARG A 52 0.03 -13.35 -3.27
C ARG A 52 0.73 -14.32 -4.18
N LYS A 53 0.49 -15.61 -3.95
CA LYS A 53 1.00 -16.67 -4.82
C LYS A 53 0.06 -16.97 -5.97
N SER A 54 -1.21 -16.61 -5.84
CA SER A 54 -2.24 -16.95 -6.83
C SER A 54 -3.36 -15.92 -6.79
N ALA A 55 -3.97 -15.67 -7.94
CA ALA A 55 -5.15 -14.82 -8.07
C ALA A 55 -6.46 -15.54 -7.71
N LYS A 56 -6.41 -16.82 -7.34
CA LYS A 56 -7.59 -17.65 -7.10
C LYS A 56 -8.48 -17.19 -5.94
N PHE A 57 -7.94 -16.42 -5.00
CA PHE A 57 -8.62 -16.11 -3.77
C PHE A 57 -9.20 -14.70 -3.71
N GLY A 58 -9.49 -14.11 -4.88
CA GLY A 58 -10.14 -12.81 -4.96
C GLY A 58 -9.18 -11.65 -4.85
N ALA A 59 -9.73 -10.45 -4.71
CA ALA A 59 -8.96 -9.22 -4.63
C ALA A 59 -8.31 -9.05 -3.25
N ALA A 60 -7.14 -8.40 -3.20
CA ALA A 60 -6.43 -8.19 -1.95
C ALA A 60 -7.24 -7.41 -0.92
N ARG A 61 -8.11 -6.50 -1.36
CA ARG A 61 -8.97 -5.71 -0.47
C ARG A 61 -9.90 -6.58 0.38
N GLU A 62 -10.26 -7.77 -0.10
CA GLU A 62 -11.11 -8.70 0.64
C GLU A 62 -10.40 -9.27 1.87
N PHE A 63 -9.06 -9.15 1.91
CA PHE A 63 -8.24 -9.65 3.00
C PHE A 63 -7.78 -8.54 3.93
N VAL A 64 -8.16 -7.29 3.66
CA VAL A 64 -7.95 -6.18 4.57
C VAL A 64 -9.25 -6.04 5.37
N ASP A 65 -9.32 -6.78 6.47
CA ASP A 65 -10.52 -6.81 7.31
C ASP A 65 -10.72 -5.49 8.05
N LYS A 66 -11.87 -5.38 8.74
CA LYS A 66 -12.23 -4.15 9.45
C LYS A 66 -11.19 -3.76 10.50
N ARG A 67 -10.64 -4.73 11.21
CA ARG A 67 -9.64 -4.46 12.24
C ARG A 67 -8.37 -3.86 11.64
N LYS A 68 -7.92 -4.41 10.52
CA LYS A 68 -6.76 -3.88 9.80
C LYS A 68 -7.05 -2.50 9.25
N GLN A 69 -8.25 -2.29 8.70
CA GLN A 69 -8.66 -0.99 8.19
C GLN A 69 -8.67 0.07 9.30
N GLU A 70 -9.17 -0.28 10.48
CA GLU A 70 -9.18 0.65 11.63
C GLU A 70 -7.77 1.04 12.04
N LYS A 71 -6.85 0.08 12.06
CA LYS A 71 -5.45 0.35 12.37
C LYS A 71 -4.81 1.27 11.33
N LEU A 72 -5.11 1.04 10.06
CA LEU A 72 -4.60 1.88 8.98
C LEU A 72 -5.15 3.31 9.08
N ARG A 73 -6.45 3.44 9.36
CA ARG A 73 -7.07 4.77 9.55
C ARG A 73 -6.45 5.52 10.72
N ALA A 74 -6.23 4.84 11.84
CA ALA A 74 -5.63 5.45 13.02
C ALA A 74 -4.19 5.88 12.76
N SER A 75 -3.42 5.03 12.07
CA SER A 75 -2.04 5.35 11.69
C SER A 75 -1.99 6.55 10.73
N ALA A 76 -2.90 6.59 9.76
CA ALA A 76 -2.98 7.68 8.80
C ALA A 76 -3.37 8.99 9.50
N ALA A 77 -4.32 8.93 10.44
CA ALA A 77 -4.74 10.11 11.21
C ALA A 77 -3.56 10.69 11.99
N LEU A 78 -2.75 9.82 12.62
CA LEU A 78 -1.57 10.26 13.36
C LEU A 78 -0.55 10.93 12.43
N TRP A 79 -0.31 10.34 11.27
CA TRP A 79 0.61 10.92 10.28
C TRP A 79 0.10 12.30 9.82
N LEU A 80 -1.20 12.41 9.57
CA LEU A 80 -1.82 13.67 9.13
C LEU A 80 -1.75 14.77 10.19
N GLU A 81 -1.77 14.41 11.47
CA GLU A 81 -1.61 15.39 12.55
C GLU A 81 -0.23 16.07 12.49
N GLU A 82 0.77 15.34 12.00
CA GLU A 82 2.15 15.82 11.95
C GLU A 82 2.53 16.43 10.59
N HIS A 83 1.65 16.28 9.60
CA HIS A 83 1.94 16.70 8.23
C HIS A 83 0.72 17.39 7.63
N GLU A 84 0.67 18.71 7.72
CA GLU A 84 -0.42 19.47 7.13
C GLU A 84 -0.48 19.27 5.62
N THR A 85 -1.66 19.02 5.09
CA THR A 85 -1.87 18.86 3.66
C THR A 85 -3.32 19.17 3.30
N GLU A 86 -3.54 19.67 2.08
CA GLU A 86 -4.87 19.87 1.53
C GLU A 86 -5.25 18.74 0.59
N LEU A 87 -4.34 17.77 0.40
CA LEU A 87 -4.62 16.63 -0.47
C LEU A 87 -5.68 15.72 0.11
N GLN A 88 -6.45 15.10 -0.76
CA GLN A 88 -7.50 14.17 -0.35
C GLN A 88 -6.87 12.84 0.08
N PRO A 89 -7.05 12.42 1.34
CA PRO A 89 -6.56 11.10 1.77
C PRO A 89 -7.27 9.97 1.03
N ARG A 90 -6.50 8.93 0.69
CA ARG A 90 -7.05 7.77 0.00
C ARG A 90 -6.28 6.53 0.44
N PHE A 91 -7.00 5.43 0.68
CA PHE A 91 -6.41 4.15 1.06
C PHE A 91 -6.38 3.23 -0.15
N ASP A 92 -5.19 2.82 -0.53
CA ASP A 92 -4.99 1.94 -1.68
C ASP A 92 -4.38 0.61 -1.25
N VAL A 93 -4.58 -0.42 -2.05
CA VAL A 93 -3.92 -1.70 -1.88
C VAL A 93 -3.15 -2.01 -3.15
N VAL A 94 -1.86 -2.32 -3.00
CA VAL A 94 -1.04 -2.78 -4.12
C VAL A 94 -0.91 -4.29 -4.00
N GLU A 95 -1.51 -4.99 -4.93
CA GLU A 95 -1.56 -6.44 -4.97
C GLU A 95 -0.46 -6.94 -5.91
N ILE A 96 0.41 -7.82 -5.41
CA ILE A 96 1.52 -8.36 -6.19
C ILE A 96 1.40 -9.86 -6.23
N TYR A 97 1.25 -10.41 -7.45
CA TYR A 97 1.16 -11.85 -7.66
C TYR A 97 2.55 -12.38 -7.97
N ALA A 98 3.08 -13.15 -7.06
CA ALA A 98 4.43 -13.71 -7.13
C ALA A 98 4.38 -15.20 -6.85
N PRO A 99 3.96 -16.03 -7.84
CA PRO A 99 3.76 -17.47 -7.62
C PRO A 99 5.02 -18.20 -7.19
N GLU A 100 6.19 -17.71 -7.56
CA GLU A 100 7.47 -18.30 -7.19
C GLU A 100 8.24 -17.46 -6.17
N GLY A 101 7.56 -16.54 -5.48
CA GLY A 101 8.18 -15.65 -4.52
C GLY A 101 9.25 -14.80 -5.16
N LEU A 102 10.43 -14.74 -4.54
CA LEU A 102 11.56 -13.94 -5.06
C LEU A 102 12.08 -14.41 -6.42
N ARG A 103 11.76 -15.64 -6.81
CA ARG A 103 12.16 -16.20 -8.12
C ARG A 103 11.22 -15.78 -9.22
N THR A 104 10.12 -15.14 -8.90
CA THR A 104 9.14 -14.71 -9.90
C THR A 104 9.77 -13.70 -10.86
N LYS A 105 9.81 -14.06 -12.15
CA LYS A 105 10.45 -13.23 -13.16
C LYS A 105 9.62 -12.02 -13.57
N CYS A 106 8.31 -12.20 -13.65
CA CYS A 106 7.40 -11.15 -14.08
C CYS A 106 6.19 -11.13 -13.15
N PRO A 107 6.33 -10.58 -11.93
CA PRO A 107 5.18 -10.48 -11.03
C PRO A 107 4.11 -9.57 -11.62
N ALA A 108 2.86 -9.99 -11.50
CA ALA A 108 1.74 -9.15 -11.89
C ALA A 108 1.44 -8.20 -10.75
N VAL A 109 1.22 -6.94 -11.06
CA VAL A 109 0.94 -5.91 -10.06
C VAL A 109 -0.38 -5.25 -10.36
N ARG A 110 -1.19 -5.07 -9.34
CA ARG A 110 -2.51 -4.44 -9.48
C ARG A 110 -2.69 -3.39 -8.38
N LEU A 111 -3.00 -2.17 -8.78
CA LEU A 111 -3.31 -1.10 -7.83
C LEU A 111 -4.82 -1.03 -7.66
N LEU A 112 -5.29 -1.21 -6.43
CA LEU A 112 -6.69 -1.05 -6.06
C LEU A 112 -6.85 0.32 -5.41
N GLU A 113 -7.27 1.30 -6.19
CA GLU A 113 -7.45 2.67 -5.73
C GLU A 113 -8.71 2.80 -4.87
N GLY A 114 -8.58 3.52 -3.76
CA GLY A 114 -9.71 3.72 -2.87
C GLY A 114 -10.31 2.40 -2.41
N ALA A 115 -9.46 1.45 -2.01
CA ALA A 115 -9.89 0.10 -1.66
C ALA A 115 -10.82 0.08 -0.45
N PHE A 116 -10.71 1.09 0.42
CA PHE A 116 -11.64 1.33 1.54
C PHE A 116 -11.55 2.80 1.95
N ASP A 117 -12.52 3.24 2.74
CA ASP A 117 -12.59 4.64 3.20
C ASP A 117 -11.86 4.88 4.51
#